data_aad551488e8b268930390f0a8b3b8b38
#
_entry.id   aad551488e8b268930390f0a8b3b8b38
#
_cell.length_a   1.000
_cell.length_b   1.000
_cell.length_c   1.000
_cell.angle_alpha   90.00
_cell.angle_beta   90.00
_cell.angle_gamma   90.00
#
_symmetry.space_group_name_H-M   'P 1'
#
loop_
_entity.id
_entity.type
_entity.pdbx_description
1 polymer ?
#
loop_
_entity_poly.entity_id
_entity_poly.type
_entity_poly.pdbx_seq_one_letter_code
_entity_poly.pdbx_strand_id
1 'polypeptide(L)'
;MEHFAGKVAVITGAGSGFGREFAQTAAGLGMKLVLADIDAAALEQVSGALRDAGADVLAMVCDVSKASHVEELADAAMIRFDGVHLLFNNAGVGTAGLVWEHTDADWQWVLGVNLWGAIHGVRVFTPLMLECGRRDPDYEGHIVNTASMAGLLVPPAMGVYNVSKHAVVALSETLYHDLRLVDAPVKASVLCPYFVPTDIAHSERHRPDELRHDGLPTSSQRSGHALLEQAVASGQVTANDVARITFDAIRRGDFYIHTHPQVLPDVARRMDAIVRGQPPADPYAATPEFTARLKAGTQGSGK
;
A
#
# COMPACT_ATOMS: atom_id res chain seq x y z
N MET A 1 1.57 19.10 -5.71
CA MET A 1 1.64 19.76 -4.37
C MET A 1 3.08 20.20 -4.14
N GLU A 2 3.32 21.50 -4.08
CA GLU A 2 4.68 22.03 -3.91
C GLU A 2 5.01 22.38 -2.45
N HIS A 3 4.01 22.87 -1.72
CA HIS A 3 4.13 23.28 -0.33
C HIS A 3 3.39 22.31 0.59
N PHE A 4 4.07 21.82 1.62
CA PHE A 4 3.53 20.85 2.59
C PHE A 4 3.24 21.48 3.96
N ALA A 5 4.03 22.48 4.38
CA ALA A 5 3.91 23.08 5.71
C ALA A 5 2.49 23.57 6.00
N GLY A 6 1.96 23.21 7.17
CA GLY A 6 0.61 23.54 7.62
C GLY A 6 -0.53 22.71 7.01
N LYS A 7 -0.26 21.95 5.92
CA LYS A 7 -1.25 21.06 5.30
C LYS A 7 -1.44 19.78 6.11
N VAL A 8 -2.57 19.10 5.92
CA VAL A 8 -2.98 17.91 6.67
C VAL A 8 -2.70 16.66 5.86
N ALA A 9 -1.97 15.70 6.43
CA ALA A 9 -1.73 14.38 5.87
C ALA A 9 -2.49 13.31 6.67
N VAL A 10 -3.27 12.47 6.00
CA VAL A 10 -3.89 11.26 6.54
C VAL A 10 -3.10 10.05 6.05
N ILE A 11 -2.65 9.18 6.95
CA ILE A 11 -1.79 8.03 6.63
C ILE A 11 -2.36 6.78 7.30
N THR A 12 -2.76 5.78 6.50
CA THR A 12 -3.18 4.47 7.00
C THR A 12 -1.99 3.50 7.03
N GLY A 13 -1.98 2.55 7.98
CA GLY A 13 -0.84 1.68 8.23
C GLY A 13 0.38 2.46 8.75
N ALA A 14 0.13 3.46 9.62
CA ALA A 14 1.13 4.41 10.08
C ALA A 14 2.05 3.87 11.19
N GLY A 15 1.72 2.73 11.81
CA GLY A 15 2.47 2.15 12.92
C GLY A 15 3.80 1.50 12.50
N SER A 16 4.00 1.19 11.21
CA SER A 16 5.22 0.51 10.75
C SER A 16 5.56 0.83 9.29
N GLY A 17 6.67 0.27 8.81
CA GLY A 17 7.07 0.26 7.40
C GLY A 17 7.00 1.62 6.72
N PHE A 18 6.37 1.67 5.54
CA PHE A 18 6.25 2.91 4.77
C PHE A 18 5.41 3.98 5.48
N GLY A 19 4.31 3.57 6.15
CA GLY A 19 3.42 4.50 6.81
C GLY A 19 4.11 5.29 7.91
N ARG A 20 4.97 4.65 8.70
CA ARG A 20 5.83 5.31 9.69
C ARG A 20 6.77 6.32 9.03
N GLU A 21 7.44 5.93 7.95
CA GLU A 21 8.39 6.80 7.25
C GLU A 21 7.69 7.97 6.52
N PHE A 22 6.47 7.74 6.00
CA PHE A 22 5.63 8.82 5.48
C PHE A 22 5.25 9.81 6.58
N ALA A 23 4.87 9.31 7.77
CA ALA A 23 4.53 10.16 8.91
C ALA A 23 5.73 11.01 9.37
N GLN A 24 6.92 10.40 9.48
CA GLN A 24 8.15 11.12 9.84
C GLN A 24 8.52 12.17 8.80
N THR A 25 8.44 11.82 7.50
CA THR A 25 8.72 12.75 6.40
C THR A 25 7.73 13.92 6.39
N ALA A 26 6.42 13.63 6.54
CA ALA A 26 5.38 14.65 6.58
C ALA A 26 5.56 15.59 7.78
N ALA A 27 5.89 15.05 8.98
CA ALA A 27 6.21 15.84 10.16
C ALA A 27 7.41 16.77 9.91
N GLY A 28 8.49 16.22 9.32
CA GLY A 28 9.69 17.00 8.97
C GLY A 28 9.43 18.13 7.95
N LEU A 29 8.37 17.98 7.14
CA LEU A 29 7.87 18.99 6.20
C LEU A 29 6.88 19.98 6.84
N GLY A 30 6.61 19.88 8.15
CA GLY A 30 5.70 20.76 8.89
C GLY A 30 4.22 20.50 8.64
N MET A 31 3.85 19.28 8.21
CA MET A 31 2.45 18.91 8.06
C MET A 31 1.80 18.57 9.40
N LYS A 32 0.48 18.75 9.48
CA LYS A 32 -0.38 18.19 10.54
C LYS A 32 -0.72 16.76 10.16
N LEU A 33 -0.75 15.84 11.12
CA LEU A 33 -0.83 14.41 10.86
C LEU A 33 -2.10 13.79 11.43
N VAL A 34 -2.75 12.96 10.63
CA VAL A 34 -3.79 12.02 11.07
C VAL A 34 -3.25 10.62 10.77
N LEU A 35 -2.88 9.89 11.81
CA LEU A 35 -2.24 8.59 11.72
C LEU A 35 -3.23 7.50 12.11
N ALA A 36 -3.34 6.48 11.27
CA ALA A 36 -4.25 5.36 11.49
C ALA A 36 -3.52 4.03 11.33
N ASP A 37 -3.74 3.12 12.26
CA ASP A 37 -3.24 1.74 12.21
C ASP A 37 -4.19 0.83 13.00
N ILE A 38 -4.20 -0.47 12.69
CA ILE A 38 -4.93 -1.48 13.47
C ILE A 38 -4.16 -1.84 14.76
N ASP A 39 -2.83 -1.72 14.74
CA ASP A 39 -1.95 -1.96 15.88
C ASP A 39 -1.84 -0.72 16.75
N ALA A 40 -2.62 -0.69 17.81
CA ALA A 40 -2.67 0.44 18.75
C ALA A 40 -1.30 0.73 19.41
N ALA A 41 -0.51 -0.30 19.71
CA ALA A 41 0.78 -0.14 20.37
C ALA A 41 1.83 0.46 19.43
N ALA A 42 1.93 -0.05 18.19
CA ALA A 42 2.81 0.50 17.18
C ALA A 42 2.42 1.93 16.79
N LEU A 43 1.11 2.20 16.65
CA LEU A 43 0.59 3.52 16.36
C LEU A 43 0.96 4.53 17.45
N GLU A 44 0.78 4.17 18.74
CA GLU A 44 1.11 5.08 19.85
C GLU A 44 2.62 5.32 19.95
N GLN A 45 3.45 4.30 19.69
CA GLN A 45 4.90 4.49 19.65
C GLN A 45 5.31 5.53 18.60
N VAL A 46 4.76 5.44 17.38
CA VAL A 46 5.07 6.38 16.29
C VAL A 46 4.50 7.76 16.58
N SER A 47 3.21 7.84 16.96
CA SER A 47 2.53 9.11 17.22
C SER A 47 3.09 9.84 18.43
N GLY A 48 3.44 9.13 19.50
CA GLY A 48 4.10 9.67 20.67
C GLY A 48 5.45 10.31 20.33
N ALA A 49 6.31 9.57 19.63
CA ALA A 49 7.63 10.08 19.19
C ALA A 49 7.50 11.35 18.32
N LEU A 50 6.48 11.41 17.44
CA LEU A 50 6.25 12.58 16.59
C LEU A 50 5.72 13.78 17.39
N ARG A 51 4.83 13.56 18.37
CA ARG A 51 4.35 14.62 19.30
C ARG A 51 5.50 15.15 20.15
N ASP A 52 6.37 14.28 20.66
CA ASP A 52 7.56 14.67 21.44
C ASP A 52 8.54 15.51 20.60
N ALA A 53 8.59 15.28 19.28
CA ALA A 53 9.32 16.09 18.33
C ALA A 53 8.58 17.39 17.92
N GLY A 54 7.39 17.67 18.48
CA GLY A 54 6.63 18.89 18.24
C GLY A 54 5.65 18.85 17.08
N ALA A 55 5.37 17.68 16.47
CA ALA A 55 4.38 17.55 15.42
C ALA A 55 2.95 17.57 15.99
N ASP A 56 2.00 18.18 15.25
CA ASP A 56 0.57 18.15 15.58
C ASP A 56 -0.06 16.85 15.03
N VAL A 57 -0.30 15.87 15.91
CA VAL A 57 -0.69 14.50 15.57
C VAL A 57 -2.01 14.10 16.21
N LEU A 58 -2.98 13.72 15.39
CA LEU A 58 -4.14 12.92 15.74
C LEU A 58 -3.83 11.44 15.39
N ALA A 59 -3.91 10.54 16.37
CA ALA A 59 -3.75 9.11 16.16
C ALA A 59 -5.05 8.38 16.47
N MET A 60 -5.43 7.41 15.62
CA MET A 60 -6.69 6.69 15.73
C MET A 60 -6.53 5.23 15.31
N VAL A 61 -6.95 4.29 16.16
CA VAL A 61 -6.99 2.87 15.81
C VAL A 61 -8.05 2.66 14.74
N CYS A 62 -7.65 2.09 13.60
CA CYS A 62 -8.51 1.96 12.44
C CYS A 62 -8.23 0.66 11.69
N ASP A 63 -9.23 -0.20 11.59
CA ASP A 63 -9.26 -1.30 10.64
C ASP A 63 -9.80 -0.78 9.31
N VAL A 64 -8.93 -0.61 8.33
CA VAL A 64 -9.27 -0.07 7.00
C VAL A 64 -10.22 -0.97 6.20
N SER A 65 -10.36 -2.26 6.58
CA SER A 65 -11.32 -3.17 5.97
C SER A 65 -12.78 -2.84 6.35
N LYS A 66 -12.97 -2.01 7.37
CA LYS A 66 -14.28 -1.57 7.88
C LYS A 66 -14.57 -0.14 7.39
N ALA A 67 -15.59 0.01 6.55
CA ALA A 67 -15.98 1.31 6.00
C ALA A 67 -16.24 2.36 7.11
N SER A 68 -16.95 1.97 8.19
CA SER A 68 -17.27 2.85 9.30
C SER A 68 -16.02 3.40 10.00
N HIS A 69 -14.95 2.60 10.16
CA HIS A 69 -13.72 3.09 10.78
C HIS A 69 -13.00 4.14 9.91
N VAL A 70 -13.08 4.00 8.58
CA VAL A 70 -12.50 5.00 7.66
C VAL A 70 -13.36 6.27 7.62
N GLU A 71 -14.68 6.15 7.74
CA GLU A 71 -15.61 7.28 7.89
C GLU A 71 -15.33 8.04 9.21
N GLU A 72 -15.21 7.33 10.34
CA GLU A 72 -14.84 7.91 11.63
C GLU A 72 -13.46 8.61 11.58
N LEU A 73 -12.49 8.03 10.88
CA LEU A 73 -11.16 8.63 10.68
C LEU A 73 -11.26 9.96 9.91
N ALA A 74 -12.09 10.00 8.88
CA ALA A 74 -12.29 11.20 8.07
C ALA A 74 -13.00 12.30 8.87
N ASP A 75 -14.05 11.95 9.62
CA ASP A 75 -14.76 12.88 10.50
C ASP A 75 -13.81 13.46 11.56
N ALA A 76 -12.99 12.62 12.18
CA ALA A 76 -12.01 13.06 13.17
C ALA A 76 -10.96 14.02 12.55
N ALA A 77 -10.50 13.75 11.31
CA ALA A 77 -9.61 14.63 10.59
C ALA A 77 -10.23 16.01 10.32
N MET A 78 -11.49 16.03 9.86
CA MET A 78 -12.22 17.25 9.58
C MET A 78 -12.51 18.04 10.86
N ILE A 79 -12.94 17.40 11.93
CA ILE A 79 -13.20 18.05 13.23
C ILE A 79 -11.91 18.68 13.79
N ARG A 80 -10.78 17.99 13.67
CA ARG A 80 -9.51 18.41 14.29
C ARG A 80 -8.79 19.48 13.47
N PHE A 81 -8.83 19.38 12.13
CA PHE A 81 -7.98 20.17 11.24
C PHE A 81 -8.73 20.93 10.14
N ASP A 82 -10.05 20.75 10.02
CA ASP A 82 -10.94 21.37 9.02
C ASP A 82 -10.51 21.14 7.55
N GLY A 83 -9.77 20.06 7.29
CA GLY A 83 -9.37 19.72 5.92
C GLY A 83 -8.38 18.57 5.82
N VAL A 84 -8.28 17.99 4.63
CA VAL A 84 -7.31 16.96 4.29
C VAL A 84 -6.67 17.36 2.95
N HIS A 85 -5.34 17.33 2.86
CA HIS A 85 -4.59 17.71 1.66
C HIS A 85 -3.81 16.54 1.06
N LEU A 86 -3.36 15.60 1.88
CA LEU A 86 -2.60 14.44 1.43
C LEU A 86 -3.17 13.19 2.08
N LEU A 87 -3.56 12.22 1.26
CA LEU A 87 -4.04 10.92 1.71
C LEU A 87 -3.08 9.83 1.27
N PHE A 88 -2.61 9.02 2.21
CA PHE A 88 -1.92 7.76 1.93
C PHE A 88 -2.82 6.57 2.28
N ASN A 89 -3.41 5.95 1.27
CA ASN A 89 -4.02 4.63 1.39
C ASN A 89 -2.88 3.60 1.35
N ASN A 90 -2.24 3.39 2.51
CA ASN A 90 -1.00 2.66 2.59
C ASN A 90 -1.11 1.34 3.38
N ALA A 91 -2.07 1.18 4.27
CA ALA A 91 -2.26 -0.08 5.00
C ALA A 91 -2.28 -1.28 4.04
N GLY A 92 -1.56 -2.34 4.39
CA GLY A 92 -1.46 -3.51 3.54
C GLY A 92 -0.87 -4.71 4.24
N VAL A 93 -1.28 -5.89 3.78
CA VAL A 93 -0.84 -7.19 4.28
C VAL A 93 -0.35 -8.07 3.14
N GLY A 94 0.56 -8.99 3.44
CA GLY A 94 1.13 -9.94 2.48
C GLY A 94 0.71 -11.37 2.78
N THR A 95 0.58 -12.18 1.73
CA THR A 95 0.41 -13.64 1.83
C THR A 95 1.12 -14.33 0.68
N ALA A 96 1.43 -15.61 0.84
CA ALA A 96 2.07 -16.43 -0.17
C ALA A 96 1.47 -17.82 -0.20
N GLY A 97 1.61 -18.52 -1.35
CA GLY A 97 1.08 -19.85 -1.60
C GLY A 97 0.50 -19.99 -3.00
N LEU A 98 0.23 -21.22 -3.45
CA LEU A 98 -0.43 -21.47 -4.73
C LEU A 98 -1.85 -20.91 -4.69
N VAL A 99 -2.28 -20.30 -5.80
CA VAL A 99 -3.54 -19.53 -5.83
C VAL A 99 -4.77 -20.36 -5.45
N TRP A 100 -4.80 -21.66 -5.75
CA TRP A 100 -5.90 -22.58 -5.43
C TRP A 100 -5.84 -23.19 -4.03
N GLU A 101 -4.78 -22.89 -3.26
CA GLU A 101 -4.66 -23.36 -1.87
C GLU A 101 -5.08 -22.30 -0.84
N HIS A 102 -5.32 -21.07 -1.30
CA HIS A 102 -5.85 -20.02 -0.45
C HIS A 102 -7.33 -20.24 -0.14
N THR A 103 -7.66 -20.11 1.13
CA THR A 103 -9.04 -20.20 1.64
C THR A 103 -9.82 -18.93 1.37
N ASP A 104 -11.16 -18.99 1.47
CA ASP A 104 -12.01 -17.79 1.40
C ASP A 104 -11.62 -16.76 2.46
N ALA A 105 -11.16 -17.18 3.64
CA ALA A 105 -10.67 -16.30 4.69
C ALA A 105 -9.40 -15.54 4.28
N ASP A 106 -8.48 -16.18 3.52
CA ASP A 106 -7.30 -15.50 2.96
C ASP A 106 -7.72 -14.41 1.97
N TRP A 107 -8.64 -14.74 1.08
CA TRP A 107 -9.16 -13.78 0.11
C TRP A 107 -9.87 -12.62 0.80
N GLN A 108 -10.73 -12.90 1.78
CA GLN A 108 -11.46 -11.87 2.53
C GLN A 108 -10.49 -10.94 3.27
N TRP A 109 -9.50 -11.50 3.97
CA TRP A 109 -8.53 -10.72 4.72
C TRP A 109 -7.69 -9.81 3.82
N VAL A 110 -7.02 -10.41 2.81
CA VAL A 110 -6.08 -9.65 1.97
C VAL A 110 -6.81 -8.62 1.10
N LEU A 111 -7.95 -8.98 0.49
CA LEU A 111 -8.74 -8.03 -0.28
C LEU A 111 -9.38 -6.97 0.64
N GLY A 112 -9.80 -7.36 1.84
CA GLY A 112 -10.34 -6.45 2.85
C GLY A 112 -9.39 -5.32 3.19
N VAL A 113 -8.13 -5.65 3.47
CA VAL A 113 -7.12 -4.66 3.81
C VAL A 113 -6.58 -3.93 2.57
N ASN A 114 -6.04 -4.70 1.60
CA ASN A 114 -5.26 -4.11 0.50
C ASN A 114 -6.12 -3.36 -0.52
N LEU A 115 -7.32 -3.89 -0.82
CA LEU A 115 -8.21 -3.33 -1.84
C LEU A 115 -9.34 -2.51 -1.23
N TRP A 116 -10.15 -3.12 -0.35
CA TRP A 116 -11.27 -2.39 0.26
C TRP A 116 -10.79 -1.23 1.11
N GLY A 117 -9.65 -1.34 1.81
CA GLY A 117 -9.05 -0.22 2.52
C GLY A 117 -8.76 0.96 1.58
N ALA A 118 -8.18 0.72 0.40
CA ALA A 118 -7.95 1.76 -0.60
C ALA A 118 -9.27 2.29 -1.18
N ILE A 119 -10.26 1.42 -1.47
CA ILE A 119 -11.59 1.82 -1.94
C ILE A 119 -12.28 2.72 -0.90
N HIS A 120 -12.27 2.34 0.38
CA HIS A 120 -12.86 3.15 1.45
C HIS A 120 -12.18 4.51 1.56
N GLY A 121 -10.84 4.54 1.52
CA GLY A 121 -10.09 5.80 1.52
C GLY A 121 -10.47 6.69 0.35
N VAL A 122 -10.48 6.18 -0.88
CA VAL A 122 -10.89 6.94 -2.08
C VAL A 122 -12.34 7.41 -1.95
N ARG A 123 -13.27 6.51 -1.58
CA ARG A 123 -14.70 6.83 -1.50
C ARG A 123 -15.02 7.90 -0.45
N VAL A 124 -14.34 7.86 0.68
CA VAL A 124 -14.62 8.76 1.82
C VAL A 124 -13.88 10.08 1.68
N PHE A 125 -12.59 10.03 1.39
CA PHE A 125 -11.75 11.25 1.40
C PHE A 125 -11.83 12.05 0.10
N THR A 126 -12.05 11.43 -1.06
CA THR A 126 -12.10 12.20 -2.33
C THR A 126 -13.19 13.28 -2.30
N PRO A 127 -14.46 12.99 -1.93
CA PRO A 127 -15.49 14.03 -1.83
C PRO A 127 -15.14 15.14 -0.83
N LEU A 128 -14.53 14.81 0.31
CA LEU A 128 -14.08 15.78 1.32
C LEU A 128 -12.98 16.69 0.77
N MET A 129 -12.00 16.12 0.07
CA MET A 129 -10.92 16.89 -0.54
C MET A 129 -11.44 17.80 -1.66
N LEU A 130 -12.41 17.34 -2.47
CA LEU A 130 -13.08 18.18 -3.47
C LEU A 130 -13.85 19.33 -2.81
N GLU A 131 -14.49 19.08 -1.67
CA GLU A 131 -15.17 20.14 -0.89
C GLU A 131 -14.17 21.16 -0.33
N CYS A 132 -13.01 20.70 0.18
CA CYS A 132 -11.92 21.61 0.58
C CYS A 132 -11.49 22.51 -0.58
N GLY A 133 -11.35 21.94 -1.78
CA GLY A 133 -11.00 22.72 -2.98
C GLY A 133 -12.07 23.70 -3.44
N ARG A 134 -13.35 23.42 -3.17
CA ARG A 134 -14.42 24.42 -3.42
C ARG A 134 -14.39 25.59 -2.45
N ARG A 135 -13.92 25.37 -1.22
CA ARG A 135 -13.82 26.40 -0.19
C ARG A 135 -12.55 27.25 -0.27
N ASP A 136 -11.48 26.72 -0.85
CA ASP A 136 -10.17 27.36 -0.95
C ASP A 136 -9.66 27.29 -2.41
N PRO A 137 -9.60 28.43 -3.14
CA PRO A 137 -9.08 28.47 -4.50
C PRO A 137 -7.61 28.08 -4.64
N ASP A 138 -6.82 28.18 -3.57
CA ASP A 138 -5.40 27.81 -3.55
C ASP A 138 -5.17 26.39 -3.03
N TYR A 139 -6.25 25.61 -2.87
CA TYR A 139 -6.18 24.24 -2.40
C TYR A 139 -5.46 23.34 -3.39
N GLU A 140 -4.56 22.53 -2.87
CA GLU A 140 -3.91 21.43 -3.57
C GLU A 140 -4.08 20.13 -2.78
N GLY A 141 -4.77 19.17 -3.38
CA GLY A 141 -4.94 17.83 -2.82
C GLY A 141 -4.10 16.78 -3.54
N HIS A 142 -3.73 15.70 -2.84
CA HIS A 142 -3.07 14.56 -3.44
C HIS A 142 -3.44 13.25 -2.74
N ILE A 143 -3.76 12.21 -3.51
CA ILE A 143 -4.07 10.86 -3.02
C ILE A 143 -2.99 9.91 -3.53
N VAL A 144 -2.34 9.18 -2.63
CA VAL A 144 -1.37 8.13 -2.96
C VAL A 144 -1.94 6.79 -2.52
N ASN A 145 -2.12 5.88 -3.48
CA ASN A 145 -2.48 4.50 -3.21
C ASN A 145 -1.24 3.61 -3.27
N THR A 146 -0.94 2.89 -2.19
CA THR A 146 0.20 1.96 -2.15
C THR A 146 -0.19 0.63 -2.77
N ALA A 147 0.19 0.45 -4.05
CA ALA A 147 0.14 -0.82 -4.75
C ALA A 147 1.40 -1.65 -4.46
N SER A 148 2.06 -2.12 -5.50
CA SER A 148 3.31 -2.89 -5.50
C SER A 148 3.76 -3.11 -6.93
N MET A 149 5.00 -3.50 -7.17
CA MET A 149 5.39 -4.12 -8.45
C MET A 149 4.58 -5.40 -8.74
N ALA A 150 4.04 -6.08 -7.71
CA ALA A 150 3.06 -7.16 -7.85
C ALA A 150 1.69 -6.70 -8.38
N GLY A 151 1.46 -5.41 -8.54
CA GLY A 151 0.34 -4.82 -9.28
C GLY A 151 0.63 -4.59 -10.76
N LEU A 152 1.88 -4.73 -11.18
CA LEU A 152 2.34 -4.59 -12.56
C LEU A 152 2.96 -5.89 -13.11
N LEU A 153 3.37 -6.79 -12.22
CA LEU A 153 3.90 -8.13 -12.48
C LEU A 153 3.02 -9.18 -11.79
N VAL A 154 3.16 -10.44 -12.17
CA VAL A 154 2.38 -11.56 -11.61
C VAL A 154 3.31 -12.68 -11.11
N PRO A 155 4.11 -12.43 -10.06
CA PRO A 155 4.98 -13.46 -9.52
C PRO A 155 4.17 -14.69 -9.06
N PRO A 156 4.64 -15.92 -9.32
CA PRO A 156 3.98 -17.13 -8.86
C PRO A 156 3.99 -17.22 -7.32
N ALA A 157 3.09 -18.02 -6.78
CA ALA A 157 2.87 -18.22 -5.35
C ALA A 157 2.51 -16.95 -4.55
N MET A 158 1.93 -15.94 -5.22
CA MET A 158 1.45 -14.70 -4.62
C MET A 158 0.03 -14.32 -5.13
N GLY A 159 -0.81 -15.31 -5.45
CA GLY A 159 -2.06 -15.10 -6.20
C GLY A 159 -2.98 -14.04 -5.61
N VAL A 160 -3.35 -14.15 -4.34
CA VAL A 160 -4.27 -13.20 -3.67
C VAL A 160 -3.65 -11.80 -3.62
N TYR A 161 -2.37 -11.72 -3.28
CA TYR A 161 -1.65 -10.46 -3.22
C TYR A 161 -1.57 -9.78 -4.60
N ASN A 162 -1.22 -10.54 -5.65
CA ASN A 162 -1.18 -10.02 -7.03
C ASN A 162 -2.52 -9.43 -7.44
N VAL A 163 -3.63 -10.16 -7.20
CA VAL A 163 -4.99 -9.68 -7.52
C VAL A 163 -5.29 -8.39 -6.78
N SER A 164 -5.01 -8.33 -5.47
CA SER A 164 -5.25 -7.12 -4.67
C SER A 164 -4.48 -5.91 -5.22
N LYS A 165 -3.20 -6.08 -5.56
CA LYS A 165 -2.34 -4.97 -6.00
C LYS A 165 -2.59 -4.54 -7.45
N HIS A 166 -2.99 -5.45 -8.35
CA HIS A 166 -3.50 -5.11 -9.68
C HIS A 166 -4.79 -4.29 -9.59
N ALA A 167 -5.72 -4.68 -8.71
CA ALA A 167 -6.95 -3.93 -8.49
C ALA A 167 -6.69 -2.52 -7.95
N VAL A 168 -5.70 -2.34 -7.06
CA VAL A 168 -5.29 -1.00 -6.56
C VAL A 168 -4.70 -0.15 -7.70
N VAL A 169 -3.92 -0.74 -8.62
CA VAL A 169 -3.43 -0.01 -9.79
C VAL A 169 -4.60 0.47 -10.64
N ALA A 170 -5.53 -0.44 -10.99
CA ALA A 170 -6.70 -0.09 -11.81
C ALA A 170 -7.59 0.96 -11.12
N LEU A 171 -7.81 0.86 -9.80
CA LEU A 171 -8.52 1.87 -9.00
C LEU A 171 -7.84 3.23 -9.10
N SER A 172 -6.52 3.26 -9.03
CA SER A 172 -5.74 4.51 -9.06
C SER A 172 -5.75 5.16 -10.43
N GLU A 173 -5.64 4.37 -11.51
CA GLU A 173 -5.74 4.84 -12.90
C GLU A 173 -7.13 5.43 -13.18
N THR A 174 -8.19 4.74 -12.72
CA THR A 174 -9.56 5.23 -12.83
C THR A 174 -9.73 6.54 -12.06
N LEU A 175 -9.28 6.59 -10.80
CA LEU A 175 -9.33 7.81 -9.99
C LEU A 175 -8.60 8.98 -10.67
N TYR A 176 -7.43 8.75 -11.25
CA TYR A 176 -6.68 9.77 -11.97
C TYR A 176 -7.48 10.34 -13.14
N HIS A 177 -8.14 9.49 -13.93
CA HIS A 177 -8.97 9.94 -15.04
C HIS A 177 -10.23 10.67 -14.58
N ASP A 178 -10.91 10.16 -13.55
CA ASP A 178 -12.13 10.76 -13.00
C ASP A 178 -11.85 12.15 -12.40
N LEU A 179 -10.75 12.31 -11.65
CA LEU A 179 -10.35 13.62 -11.12
C LEU A 179 -10.07 14.65 -12.24
N ARG A 180 -9.46 14.22 -13.32
CA ARG A 180 -9.24 15.08 -14.49
C ARG A 180 -10.53 15.41 -15.24
N LEU A 181 -11.48 14.48 -15.30
CA LEU A 181 -12.76 14.68 -15.97
C LEU A 181 -13.58 15.81 -15.33
N VAL A 182 -13.37 16.05 -14.03
CA VAL A 182 -14.08 17.10 -13.27
C VAL A 182 -13.18 18.30 -12.92
N ASP A 183 -12.01 18.42 -13.56
CA ASP A 183 -11.02 19.49 -13.30
C ASP A 183 -10.71 19.67 -11.81
N ALA A 184 -10.57 18.55 -11.09
CA ALA A 184 -10.39 18.55 -9.64
C ALA A 184 -9.04 19.17 -9.21
N PRO A 185 -8.99 19.96 -8.11
CA PRO A 185 -7.74 20.42 -7.51
C PRO A 185 -7.06 19.33 -6.68
N VAL A 186 -7.35 18.06 -6.98
CA VAL A 186 -6.80 16.86 -6.35
C VAL A 186 -6.11 16.03 -7.42
N LYS A 187 -4.89 15.58 -7.13
CA LYS A 187 -4.12 14.66 -7.96
C LYS A 187 -4.12 13.27 -7.35
N ALA A 188 -3.81 12.27 -8.16
CA ALA A 188 -3.64 10.89 -7.70
C ALA A 188 -2.31 10.32 -8.18
N SER A 189 -1.70 9.47 -7.35
CA SER A 189 -0.53 8.66 -7.68
C SER A 189 -0.71 7.23 -7.19
N VAL A 190 -0.05 6.30 -7.87
CA VAL A 190 0.07 4.90 -7.44
C VAL A 190 1.54 4.58 -7.14
N LEU A 191 1.80 4.19 -5.90
CA LEU A 191 3.13 3.79 -5.45
C LEU A 191 3.31 2.28 -5.69
N CYS A 192 4.34 1.92 -6.46
CA CYS A 192 4.64 0.55 -6.85
C CYS A 192 6.03 0.11 -6.33
N PRO A 193 6.19 -0.19 -5.04
CA PRO A 193 7.45 -0.68 -4.49
C PRO A 193 7.72 -2.12 -4.94
N TYR A 194 9.01 -2.48 -5.01
CA TYR A 194 9.46 -3.86 -5.09
C TYR A 194 9.79 -4.37 -3.68
N PHE A 195 10.78 -5.23 -3.50
CA PHE A 195 11.18 -5.72 -2.19
C PHE A 195 11.91 -4.64 -1.39
N VAL A 196 11.34 -4.29 -0.24
CA VAL A 196 11.86 -3.28 0.70
C VAL A 196 11.79 -3.87 2.10
N PRO A 197 12.85 -3.78 2.92
CA PRO A 197 12.84 -4.27 4.29
C PRO A 197 11.76 -3.59 5.13
N THR A 198 10.68 -4.32 5.38
CA THR A 198 9.52 -3.94 6.20
C THR A 198 8.94 -5.20 6.85
N ASP A 199 7.97 -5.02 7.75
CA ASP A 199 7.29 -6.14 8.42
C ASP A 199 6.16 -6.78 7.60
N ILE A 200 6.06 -6.51 6.30
CA ILE A 200 4.99 -7.05 5.42
C ILE A 200 4.94 -8.58 5.42
N ALA A 201 6.09 -9.24 5.51
CA ALA A 201 6.16 -10.71 5.61
C ALA A 201 5.58 -11.26 6.92
N HIS A 202 5.44 -10.44 7.95
CA HIS A 202 4.90 -10.83 9.27
C HIS A 202 3.47 -10.33 9.49
N SER A 203 2.72 -10.06 8.43
CA SER A 203 1.37 -9.47 8.48
C SER A 203 0.36 -10.35 9.23
N GLU A 204 0.56 -11.68 9.30
CA GLU A 204 -0.33 -12.63 9.99
C GLU A 204 -0.62 -12.26 11.46
N ARG A 205 0.27 -11.51 12.12
CA ARG A 205 0.06 -11.02 13.48
C ARG A 205 -1.15 -10.08 13.61
N HIS A 206 -1.57 -9.45 12.51
CA HIS A 206 -2.70 -8.53 12.44
C HIS A 206 -3.96 -9.16 11.83
N ARG A 207 -3.92 -10.47 11.57
CA ARG A 207 -5.07 -11.19 11.02
C ARG A 207 -6.16 -11.33 12.06
N PRO A 208 -7.42 -10.88 11.78
CA PRO A 208 -8.53 -11.04 12.70
C PRO A 208 -8.78 -12.51 13.06
N ASP A 209 -9.17 -12.76 14.31
CA ASP A 209 -9.37 -14.13 14.80
C ASP A 209 -10.40 -14.90 13.98
N GLU A 210 -11.46 -14.23 13.53
CA GLU A 210 -12.55 -14.80 12.70
C GLU A 210 -12.08 -15.20 11.28
N LEU A 211 -10.91 -14.69 10.83
CA LEU A 211 -10.32 -15.02 9.53
C LEU A 211 -9.08 -15.92 9.64
N ARG A 212 -8.73 -16.40 10.86
CA ARG A 212 -7.60 -17.31 11.04
C ARG A 212 -7.88 -18.68 10.45
N HIS A 213 -6.81 -19.38 10.07
CA HIS A 213 -6.89 -20.75 9.59
C HIS A 213 -7.15 -21.72 10.72
N ASP A 214 -8.04 -22.69 10.48
CA ASP A 214 -8.23 -23.84 11.38
C ASP A 214 -7.15 -24.92 11.21
N GLY A 215 -6.33 -24.85 10.17
CA GLY A 215 -5.34 -25.86 9.78
C GLY A 215 -3.92 -25.32 9.68
N LEU A 216 -2.98 -26.25 9.51
CA LEU A 216 -1.58 -25.91 9.25
C LEU A 216 -1.41 -25.35 7.84
N PRO A 217 -0.50 -24.38 7.64
CA PRO A 217 -0.17 -23.88 6.32
C PRO A 217 0.28 -25.01 5.38
N THR A 218 -0.08 -24.91 4.10
CA THR A 218 0.38 -25.86 3.08
C THR A 218 1.89 -25.75 2.86
N SER A 219 2.47 -26.70 2.11
CA SER A 219 3.90 -26.64 1.78
C SER A 219 4.22 -25.41 0.94
N SER A 220 3.35 -25.06 -0.02
CA SER A 220 3.55 -23.88 -0.87
C SER A 220 3.44 -22.59 -0.09
N GLN A 221 2.51 -22.51 0.88
CA GLN A 221 2.39 -21.35 1.77
C GLN A 221 3.64 -21.16 2.63
N ARG A 222 4.13 -22.25 3.29
CA ARG A 222 5.37 -22.17 4.08
C ARG A 222 6.58 -21.75 3.24
N SER A 223 6.76 -22.39 2.07
CA SER A 223 7.91 -22.11 1.19
C SER A 223 7.82 -20.72 0.56
N GLY A 224 6.62 -20.32 0.12
CA GLY A 224 6.36 -19.00 -0.43
C GLY A 224 6.59 -17.90 0.60
N HIS A 225 6.13 -18.11 1.85
CA HIS A 225 6.35 -17.17 2.95
C HIS A 225 7.85 -17.01 3.27
N ALA A 226 8.60 -18.11 3.40
CA ALA A 226 10.03 -18.05 3.65
C ALA A 226 10.81 -17.32 2.54
N LEU A 227 10.42 -17.53 1.27
CA LEU A 227 11.02 -16.83 0.14
C LEU A 227 10.65 -15.35 0.12
N LEU A 228 9.40 -14.99 0.46
CA LEU A 228 8.95 -13.60 0.61
C LEU A 228 9.75 -12.89 1.71
N GLU A 229 9.90 -13.52 2.88
CA GLU A 229 10.66 -12.98 4.00
C GLU A 229 12.12 -12.72 3.59
N GLN A 230 12.77 -13.69 2.94
CA GLN A 230 14.13 -13.55 2.44
C GLN A 230 14.24 -12.42 1.40
N ALA A 231 13.30 -12.35 0.46
CA ALA A 231 13.31 -11.33 -0.59
C ALA A 231 13.12 -9.91 0.01
N VAL A 232 12.18 -9.75 0.93
CA VAL A 232 11.93 -8.50 1.65
C VAL A 232 13.17 -8.10 2.46
N ALA A 233 13.77 -9.02 3.22
CA ALA A 233 14.96 -8.72 4.03
C ALA A 233 16.19 -8.36 3.19
N SER A 234 16.30 -8.85 1.96
CA SER A 234 17.42 -8.56 1.04
C SER A 234 17.27 -7.26 0.25
N GLY A 235 16.14 -6.54 0.40
CA GLY A 235 15.90 -5.28 -0.30
C GLY A 235 16.95 -4.22 0.02
N GLN A 236 17.43 -3.53 -1.03
CA GLN A 236 18.48 -2.48 -0.89
C GLN A 236 17.90 -1.09 -0.69
N VAL A 237 16.68 -0.86 -1.17
CA VAL A 237 15.94 0.39 -0.97
C VAL A 237 15.30 0.36 0.40
N THR A 238 15.52 1.36 1.23
CA THR A 238 14.93 1.44 2.58
C THR A 238 13.51 2.02 2.55
N ALA A 239 12.74 1.80 3.61
CA ALA A 239 11.42 2.44 3.74
C ALA A 239 11.51 3.98 3.75
N ASN A 240 12.59 4.53 4.29
CA ASN A 240 12.89 5.97 4.24
C ASN A 240 13.14 6.44 2.80
N ASP A 241 13.89 5.69 2.00
CA ASP A 241 14.07 6.02 0.57
C ASP A 241 12.75 6.01 -0.17
N VAL A 242 11.87 5.03 0.10
CA VAL A 242 10.53 4.99 -0.47
C VAL A 242 9.74 6.26 -0.11
N ALA A 243 9.79 6.69 1.15
CA ALA A 243 9.13 7.93 1.56
C ALA A 243 9.68 9.14 0.81
N ARG A 244 10.99 9.31 0.75
CA ARG A 244 11.65 10.41 0.01
C ARG A 244 11.24 10.40 -1.47
N ILE A 245 11.34 9.25 -2.15
CA ILE A 245 10.95 9.10 -3.57
C ILE A 245 9.48 9.48 -3.76
N THR A 246 8.60 9.07 -2.84
CA THR A 246 7.17 9.34 -2.91
C THR A 246 6.87 10.83 -2.77
N PHE A 247 7.45 11.51 -1.77
CA PHE A 247 7.24 12.96 -1.60
C PHE A 247 7.83 13.76 -2.76
N ASP A 248 8.96 13.35 -3.32
CA ASP A 248 9.51 13.97 -4.53
C ASP A 248 8.62 13.78 -5.76
N ALA A 249 8.02 12.60 -5.92
CA ALA A 249 7.04 12.32 -6.98
C ALA A 249 5.76 13.14 -6.82
N ILE A 250 5.26 13.31 -5.59
CA ILE A 250 4.11 14.19 -5.28
C ILE A 250 4.41 15.64 -5.72
N ARG A 251 5.63 16.16 -5.44
CA ARG A 251 6.03 17.50 -5.90
C ARG A 251 5.99 17.63 -7.42
N ARG A 252 6.52 16.64 -8.14
CA ARG A 252 6.51 16.63 -9.61
C ARG A 252 5.13 16.35 -10.21
N GLY A 253 4.19 15.76 -9.43
CA GLY A 253 2.89 15.32 -9.91
C GLY A 253 2.96 14.03 -10.73
N ASP A 254 3.95 13.16 -10.45
CA ASP A 254 4.10 11.86 -11.12
C ASP A 254 2.95 10.93 -10.72
N PHE A 255 2.36 10.22 -11.69
CA PHE A 255 1.29 9.26 -11.41
C PHE A 255 1.83 7.91 -10.94
N TYR A 256 2.71 7.26 -11.73
CA TYR A 256 3.36 6.01 -11.31
C TYR A 256 4.62 6.32 -10.52
N ILE A 257 4.68 5.89 -9.26
CA ILE A 257 5.84 6.08 -8.40
C ILE A 257 6.60 4.75 -8.32
N HIS A 258 7.67 4.65 -9.09
CA HIS A 258 8.53 3.47 -9.11
C HIS A 258 9.75 3.67 -8.22
N THR A 259 9.91 2.80 -7.22
CA THR A 259 11.07 2.83 -6.32
C THR A 259 12.24 1.99 -6.83
N HIS A 260 12.00 1.12 -7.82
CA HIS A 260 12.96 0.17 -8.37
C HIS A 260 12.91 0.20 -9.90
N PRO A 261 13.50 1.21 -10.56
CA PRO A 261 13.41 1.37 -12.01
C PRO A 261 14.05 0.20 -12.78
N GLN A 262 14.98 -0.54 -12.17
CA GLN A 262 15.62 -1.72 -12.77
C GLN A 262 14.65 -2.87 -13.06
N VAL A 263 13.45 -2.88 -12.46
CA VAL A 263 12.41 -3.91 -12.68
C VAL A 263 11.45 -3.55 -13.82
N LEU A 264 11.47 -2.31 -14.31
CA LEU A 264 10.57 -1.85 -15.38
C LEU A 264 10.70 -2.61 -16.71
N PRO A 265 11.88 -3.12 -17.12
CA PRO A 265 11.98 -3.99 -18.30
C PRO A 265 11.11 -5.26 -18.23
N ASP A 266 10.89 -5.81 -17.02
CA ASP A 266 10.01 -6.97 -16.82
C ASP A 266 8.54 -6.60 -17.00
N VAL A 267 8.14 -5.40 -16.55
CA VAL A 267 6.81 -4.86 -16.80
C VAL A 267 6.59 -4.67 -18.29
N ALA A 268 7.54 -4.06 -19.01
CA ALA A 268 7.47 -3.87 -20.46
C ALA A 268 7.31 -5.21 -21.19
N ARG A 269 8.07 -6.24 -20.81
CA ARG A 269 7.99 -7.60 -21.38
C ARG A 269 6.61 -8.22 -21.14
N ARG A 270 6.04 -8.07 -19.94
CA ARG A 270 4.67 -8.52 -19.66
C ARG A 270 3.64 -7.83 -20.55
N MET A 271 3.74 -6.50 -20.71
CA MET A 271 2.81 -5.74 -21.55
C MET A 271 2.92 -6.13 -23.03
N ASP A 272 4.15 -6.34 -23.53
CA ASP A 272 4.38 -6.82 -24.90
C ASP A 272 3.77 -8.22 -25.13
N ALA A 273 3.90 -9.14 -24.18
CA ALA A 273 3.26 -10.45 -24.25
C ALA A 273 1.73 -10.35 -24.33
N ILE A 274 1.12 -9.47 -23.54
CA ILE A 274 -0.33 -9.20 -23.58
C ILE A 274 -0.73 -8.69 -24.97
N VAL A 275 -0.05 -7.66 -25.47
CA VAL A 275 -0.35 -7.06 -26.80
C VAL A 275 -0.23 -8.08 -27.92
N ARG A 276 0.72 -9.00 -27.84
CA ARG A 276 0.94 -10.05 -28.83
C ARG A 276 0.10 -11.31 -28.64
N GLY A 277 -0.75 -11.38 -27.60
CA GLY A 277 -1.53 -12.57 -27.27
C GLY A 277 -0.66 -13.78 -26.91
N GLN A 278 0.52 -13.56 -26.33
CA GLN A 278 1.43 -14.60 -25.89
C GLN A 278 1.14 -15.03 -24.45
N PRO A 279 1.54 -16.25 -24.03
CA PRO A 279 1.49 -16.63 -22.61
C PRO A 279 2.24 -15.64 -21.73
N PRO A 280 1.84 -15.53 -20.44
CA PRO A 280 2.52 -14.66 -19.49
C PRO A 280 4.02 -14.94 -19.42
N ALA A 281 4.84 -13.89 -19.52
CA ALA A 281 6.29 -14.02 -19.37
C ALA A 281 6.64 -14.45 -17.94
N ASP A 282 7.65 -15.30 -17.78
CA ASP A 282 8.16 -15.68 -16.46
C ASP A 282 8.85 -14.46 -15.80
N PRO A 283 8.33 -13.94 -14.67
CA PRO A 283 8.91 -12.79 -13.99
C PRO A 283 10.27 -13.09 -13.36
N TYR A 284 10.64 -14.36 -13.24
CA TYR A 284 11.92 -14.82 -12.69
C TYR A 284 12.87 -15.41 -13.76
N ALA A 285 12.62 -15.10 -15.03
CA ALA A 285 13.49 -15.59 -16.13
C ALA A 285 14.98 -15.21 -15.93
N ALA A 286 15.25 -14.07 -15.30
CA ALA A 286 16.62 -13.63 -14.99
C ALA A 286 17.21 -14.28 -13.72
N THR A 287 16.39 -14.96 -12.91
CA THR A 287 16.77 -15.59 -11.63
C THR A 287 16.19 -17.01 -11.53
N PRO A 288 16.59 -17.96 -12.44
CA PRO A 288 16.00 -19.30 -12.53
C PRO A 288 16.15 -20.12 -11.25
N GLU A 289 17.15 -19.83 -10.42
CA GLU A 289 17.33 -20.41 -9.10
C GLU A 289 16.16 -20.11 -8.16
N PHE A 290 15.53 -18.96 -8.28
CA PHE A 290 14.35 -18.61 -7.48
C PHE A 290 13.15 -19.49 -7.88
N THR A 291 12.91 -19.65 -9.17
CA THR A 291 11.88 -20.56 -9.69
C THR A 291 12.14 -22.01 -9.27
N ALA A 292 13.39 -22.47 -9.28
CA ALA A 292 13.77 -23.81 -8.85
C ALA A 292 13.45 -24.02 -7.34
N ARG A 293 13.72 -23.02 -6.50
CA ARG A 293 13.41 -23.08 -5.06
C ARG A 293 11.89 -23.11 -4.79
N LEU A 294 11.12 -22.30 -5.52
CA LEU A 294 9.65 -22.37 -5.45
C LEU A 294 9.14 -23.75 -5.83
N LYS A 295 9.61 -24.34 -6.94
CA LYS A 295 9.23 -25.69 -7.36
C LYS A 295 9.56 -26.75 -6.32
N ALA A 296 10.78 -26.72 -5.78
CA ALA A 296 11.19 -27.66 -4.72
C ALA A 296 10.28 -27.56 -3.48
N GLY A 297 9.93 -26.33 -3.08
CA GLY A 297 9.05 -26.08 -1.96
C GLY A 297 7.61 -26.56 -2.16
N THR A 298 7.11 -26.51 -3.40
CA THR A 298 5.74 -26.99 -3.72
C THR A 298 5.64 -28.51 -3.87
N GLN A 299 6.75 -29.20 -4.18
CA GLN A 299 6.79 -30.65 -4.38
C GLN A 299 7.02 -31.44 -3.09
N GLY A 300 7.42 -30.82 -2.00
CA GLY A 300 7.77 -31.47 -0.72
C GLY A 300 6.58 -32.03 0.08
N SER A 301 5.37 -32.08 -0.43
CA SER A 301 4.15 -32.48 0.30
C SER A 301 3.50 -33.76 -0.19
N GLY A 302 4.18 -34.56 -0.95
CA GLY A 302 3.69 -35.84 -1.46
C GLY A 302 4.23 -37.05 -0.68
N LYS A 303 4.11 -37.08 0.68
CA LYS A 303 4.17 -38.32 1.47
C LYS A 303 3.32 -38.18 2.73
#